data_ffc2f7b2ed1ab14a58aa696cd546fb04
#
_entry.id   ffc2f7b2ed1ab14a58aa696cd546fb04
#
_cell.length_a   1.000
_cell.length_b   1.000
_cell.length_c   1.000
_cell.angle_alpha   90.00
_cell.angle_beta   90.00
_cell.angle_gamma   90.00
#
_symmetry.space_group_name_H-M   'P 1'
#
loop_
_entity.id
_entity.type
_entity.pdbx_description
1 polymer ?
#
loop_
_entity_poly.entity_id
_entity_poly.type
_entity_poly.pdbx_seq_one_letter_code
_entity_poly.pdbx_strand_id
1 'polypeptide(L)'
;MRWAQASYGLSGSEKYMQPSTARIMIPASPNGSADVPADVLIVEDDPIIAIDFEDRLLGFGVTSVRTVGSVAQALNVIAARAPDFALLDVELIREKSFAIAERLAALDIPFVFVTGYGAETSIPPQFAARPRLQKPCSSDALEAALQARGA
;
A
#
# COMPACT_ATOMS: atom_id res chain seq x y z
N MET A 1 -38.03 5.63 28.57
CA MET A 1 -37.49 5.25 27.91
C MET A 1 -37.37 5.06 27.62
N ARG A 2 -37.22 4.96 28.02
CA ARG A 2 -36.65 4.73 27.52
C ARG A 2 -36.28 4.24 26.98
N TRP A 3 -37.18 4.74 27.73
CA TRP A 3 -36.58 4.24 27.16
C TRP A 3 -36.15 4.15 26.69
N ALA A 4 -36.18 4.36 27.01
CA ALA A 4 -35.37 4.05 26.46
C ALA A 4 -34.97 3.93 26.01
N GLN A 5 -34.90 4.19 26.25
CA GLN A 5 -34.21 4.03 25.86
C GLN A 5 -33.55 3.80 25.18
N ALA A 6 -34.39 4.31 26.01
CA ALA A 6 -33.59 3.96 25.52
C ALA A 6 -33.21 3.91 24.94
N SER A 7 -33.43 4.26 25.41
CA SER A 7 -32.75 4.01 24.93
C SER A 7 -32.37 3.99 24.30
N TYR A 8 -32.42 4.26 24.91
CA TYR A 8 -31.84 3.93 24.43
C TYR A 8 -31.14 4.03 23.88
N GLY A 9 -31.88 4.68 24.34
CA GLY A 9 -30.88 4.55 23.85
C GLY A 9 -30.52 4.46 23.34
N LEU A 10 -30.46 4.75 23.33
CA LEU A 10 -29.77 4.41 22.99
C LEU A 10 -29.46 4.46 22.38
N SER A 11 -29.61 5.00 22.80
CA SER A 11 -28.86 4.66 22.36
C SER A 11 -28.49 4.56 21.68
N GLY A 12 -28.93 4.85 22.35
CA GLY A 12 -27.86 4.42 21.67
C GLY A 12 -27.48 4.38 21.14
N SER A 13 -27.43 4.78 21.07
CA SER A 13 -26.59 4.29 20.67
C SER A 13 -26.33 4.11 20.36
N GLU A 14 -26.02 4.23 20.48
CA GLU A 14 -25.30 3.62 20.25
C GLU A 14 -25.07 3.32 19.68
N LYS A 15 -25.34 3.85 20.03
CA LYS A 15 -24.77 3.28 19.52
C LYS A 15 -24.46 2.93 18.97
N TYR A 16 -24.51 3.34 19.29
CA TYR A 16 -23.76 2.52 18.63
C TYR A 16 -23.24 2.50 18.39
N MET A 17 -23.24 3.15 18.83
CA MET A 17 -22.22 2.70 18.46
C MET A 17 -21.84 2.47 18.28
N GLN A 18 -21.76 2.70 18.69
CA GLN A 18 -20.87 2.11 18.35
C GLN A 18 -20.47 1.94 18.21
N PRO A 19 -20.51 1.94 18.74
CA PRO A 19 -19.63 1.42 18.41
C PRO A 19 -19.22 1.37 18.45
N SER A 20 -18.75 1.49 18.73
CA SER A 20 -17.89 1.12 18.46
C SER A 20 -17.47 0.64 18.65
N THR A 21 -17.36 0.55 19.14
CA THR A 21 -16.81 -0.22 19.09
C THR A 21 -16.64 -0.98 18.93
N ALA A 22 -16.74 -1.07 19.17
CA ALA A 22 -16.38 -2.02 18.93
C ALA A 22 -16.25 -2.46 18.04
N ARG A 23 -16.02 -2.32 17.67
CA ARG A 23 -15.70 -2.89 16.83
C ARG A 23 -15.05 -3.73 17.05
N ILE A 24 -15.32 -4.29 17.47
CA ILE A 24 -14.59 -5.21 17.66
C ILE A 24 -13.86 -5.49 16.96
N MET A 25 -13.40 -5.59 17.17
CA MET A 25 -12.72 -5.88 16.31
C MET A 25 -12.57 -7.09 15.96
N ILE A 26 -12.96 -7.30 14.99
CA ILE A 26 -12.65 -8.54 14.46
C ILE A 26 -11.21 -8.67 14.29
N PRO A 27 -10.61 -9.65 14.82
CA PRO A 27 -9.20 -9.82 14.60
C PRO A 27 -8.92 -9.93 13.13
N ALA A 28 -7.79 -9.53 12.73
CA ALA A 28 -7.35 -9.71 11.39
C ALA A 28 -7.51 -11.17 11.00
N SER A 29 -7.69 -11.42 9.73
CA SER A 29 -7.83 -12.78 9.26
C SER A 29 -6.60 -13.60 9.67
N PRO A 30 -6.74 -14.91 9.71
CA PRO A 30 -5.57 -15.75 10.00
C PRO A 30 -4.43 -15.52 9.03
N ASN A 31 -4.71 -14.92 7.89
CA ASN A 31 -3.67 -14.61 6.92
C ASN A 31 -2.87 -13.37 7.27
N GLY A 32 -3.15 -12.77 8.40
CA GLY A 32 -2.30 -11.69 8.87
C GLY A 32 -2.53 -10.37 8.18
N SER A 33 -3.77 -10.04 7.86
CA SER A 33 -4.05 -8.77 7.21
C SER A 33 -3.57 -7.59 8.04
N ALA A 34 -3.43 -7.75 9.36
CA ALA A 34 -2.88 -6.70 10.21
C ALA A 34 -1.41 -6.41 9.89
N ASP A 35 -0.73 -7.32 9.21
CA ASP A 35 0.68 -7.17 8.87
C ASP A 35 0.90 -6.40 7.57
N VAL A 36 -0.17 -6.01 6.90
CA VAL A 36 -0.01 -5.27 5.65
C VAL A 36 -0.27 -3.78 5.89
N PRO A 37 0.33 -2.91 5.08
CA PRO A 37 0.09 -1.47 5.23
C PRO A 37 -1.34 -1.11 4.86
N ALA A 38 -1.83 -0.03 5.47
CA ALA A 38 -3.21 0.39 5.21
C ALA A 38 -3.35 1.08 3.85
N ASP A 39 -2.36 1.87 3.44
CA ASP A 39 -2.45 2.71 2.25
C ASP A 39 -1.20 2.49 1.40
N VAL A 40 -1.38 1.95 0.20
CA VAL A 40 -0.27 1.61 -0.69
C VAL A 40 -0.38 2.42 -1.97
N LEU A 41 0.74 3.00 -2.38
CA LEU A 41 0.85 3.68 -3.67
C LEU A 41 1.51 2.74 -4.67
N ILE A 42 0.87 2.56 -5.81
CA ILE A 42 1.44 1.80 -6.93
C ILE A 42 1.86 2.80 -8.00
N VAL A 43 3.11 2.72 -8.40
CA VAL A 43 3.61 3.52 -9.53
C VAL A 43 3.91 2.55 -10.67
N GLU A 44 3.01 2.52 -11.63
CA GLU A 44 3.05 1.59 -12.74
C GLU A 44 2.30 2.21 -13.92
N ASP A 45 2.95 2.32 -15.07
CA ASP A 45 2.35 2.96 -16.23
C ASP A 45 1.52 2.02 -17.09
N ASP A 46 1.63 0.71 -16.91
CA ASP A 46 0.81 -0.26 -17.61
C ASP A 46 -0.47 -0.49 -16.81
N PRO A 47 -1.65 -0.09 -17.32
CA PRO A 47 -2.88 -0.17 -16.55
C PRO A 47 -3.29 -1.61 -16.21
N ILE A 48 -2.92 -2.57 -17.03
CA ILE A 48 -3.27 -3.96 -16.76
C ILE A 48 -2.46 -4.49 -15.58
N ILE A 49 -1.17 -4.18 -15.56
CA ILE A 49 -0.32 -4.58 -14.45
C ILE A 49 -0.74 -3.87 -13.17
N ALA A 50 -1.09 -2.58 -13.29
CA ALA A 50 -1.53 -1.79 -12.13
C ALA A 50 -2.79 -2.39 -11.51
N ILE A 51 -3.76 -2.76 -12.34
CA ILE A 51 -5.01 -3.35 -11.85
C ILE A 51 -4.73 -4.68 -11.17
N ASP A 52 -3.84 -5.49 -11.72
CA ASP A 52 -3.48 -6.77 -11.13
C ASP A 52 -2.87 -6.58 -9.74
N PHE A 53 -1.94 -5.64 -9.60
CA PHE A 53 -1.37 -5.35 -8.29
C PHE A 53 -2.44 -4.84 -7.31
N GLU A 54 -3.30 -3.94 -7.78
CA GLU A 54 -4.35 -3.40 -6.93
C GLU A 54 -5.25 -4.52 -6.39
N ASP A 55 -5.68 -5.42 -7.26
CA ASP A 55 -6.54 -6.53 -6.86
C ASP A 55 -5.86 -7.41 -5.82
N ARG A 56 -4.58 -7.71 -6.03
CA ARG A 56 -3.85 -8.55 -5.08
C ARG A 56 -3.68 -7.85 -3.73
N LEU A 57 -3.34 -6.57 -3.74
CA LEU A 57 -3.16 -5.82 -2.50
C LEU A 57 -4.44 -5.76 -1.69
N LEU A 58 -5.56 -5.50 -2.35
CA LEU A 58 -6.85 -5.49 -1.68
C LEU A 58 -7.16 -6.87 -1.11
N GLY A 59 -6.82 -7.92 -1.84
CA GLY A 59 -7.01 -9.29 -1.37
C GLY A 59 -6.17 -9.63 -0.14
N PHE A 60 -5.05 -8.96 0.07
CA PHE A 60 -4.22 -9.17 1.25
C PHE A 60 -4.71 -8.37 2.46
N GLY A 61 -5.67 -7.47 2.28
CA GLY A 61 -6.19 -6.67 3.38
C GLY A 61 -5.78 -5.20 3.37
N VAL A 62 -5.06 -4.75 2.31
CA VAL A 62 -4.77 -3.33 2.15
C VAL A 62 -6.09 -2.59 1.97
N THR A 63 -6.29 -1.50 2.69
CA THR A 63 -7.58 -0.81 2.68
C THR A 63 -7.65 0.32 1.66
N SER A 64 -6.51 0.89 1.28
CA SER A 64 -6.47 1.99 0.33
C SER A 64 -5.33 1.76 -0.65
N VAL A 65 -5.65 1.73 -1.94
CA VAL A 65 -4.65 1.57 -3.00
C VAL A 65 -4.82 2.74 -3.96
N ARG A 66 -3.72 3.43 -4.23
CA ARG A 66 -3.70 4.53 -5.19
C ARG A 66 -2.70 4.19 -6.27
N THR A 67 -3.05 4.43 -7.52
CA THR A 67 -2.21 4.07 -8.65
C THR A 67 -1.93 5.30 -9.50
N VAL A 68 -0.68 5.49 -9.85
CA VAL A 68 -0.24 6.56 -10.75
C VAL A 68 0.74 5.98 -11.77
N GLY A 69 0.89 6.67 -12.90
CA GLY A 69 1.69 6.16 -14.01
C GLY A 69 2.93 6.98 -14.35
N SER A 70 3.24 8.03 -13.60
CA SER A 70 4.38 8.87 -13.91
C SER A 70 5.02 9.40 -12.64
N VAL A 71 6.26 9.88 -12.79
CA VAL A 71 6.98 10.50 -11.68
C VAL A 71 6.24 11.74 -11.16
N ALA A 72 5.79 12.60 -12.08
CA ALA A 72 5.10 13.83 -11.67
C ALA A 72 3.84 13.54 -10.88
N GLN A 73 3.03 12.59 -11.35
CA GLN A 73 1.82 12.20 -10.63
C GLN A 73 2.14 11.63 -9.26
N ALA A 74 3.17 10.78 -9.19
CA ALA A 74 3.56 10.17 -7.92
C ALA A 74 3.99 11.22 -6.90
N LEU A 75 4.82 12.16 -7.31
CA LEU A 75 5.29 13.20 -6.40
C LEU A 75 4.13 14.06 -5.89
N ASN A 76 3.17 14.37 -6.75
CA ASN A 76 1.99 15.13 -6.35
C ASN A 76 1.14 14.38 -5.34
N VAL A 77 0.93 13.09 -5.59
CA VAL A 77 0.11 12.26 -4.70
C VAL A 77 0.78 12.10 -3.34
N ILE A 78 2.10 11.89 -3.33
CA ILE A 78 2.85 11.76 -2.08
C ILE A 78 2.80 13.06 -1.28
N ALA A 79 2.91 14.21 -1.96
CA ALA A 79 2.85 15.50 -1.29
C ALA A 79 1.48 15.77 -0.68
N ALA A 80 0.42 15.33 -1.35
CA ALA A 80 -0.93 15.53 -0.85
C ALA A 80 -1.24 14.61 0.33
N ARG A 81 -0.81 13.36 0.26
CA ARG A 81 -1.00 12.41 1.35
C ARG A 81 0.04 11.29 1.19
N ALA A 82 0.98 11.23 2.10
CA ALA A 82 2.03 10.21 2.06
C ALA A 82 1.43 8.82 2.24
N PRO A 83 1.86 7.85 1.42
CA PRO A 83 1.39 6.47 1.60
C PRO A 83 2.17 5.80 2.72
N ASP A 84 1.67 4.64 3.15
CA ASP A 84 2.38 3.82 4.14
C ASP A 84 3.41 2.92 3.49
N PHE A 85 3.27 2.67 2.20
CA PHE A 85 4.16 1.78 1.46
C PHE A 85 3.97 2.06 -0.02
N ALA A 86 4.99 1.76 -0.82
CA ALA A 86 4.88 1.96 -2.27
C ALA A 86 5.51 0.82 -3.06
N LEU A 87 4.88 0.50 -4.18
CA LEU A 87 5.44 -0.37 -5.21
C LEU A 87 5.88 0.52 -6.36
N LEU A 88 7.15 0.47 -6.72
CA LEU A 88 7.71 1.33 -7.75
C LEU A 88 8.21 0.51 -8.92
N ASP A 89 7.54 0.59 -10.07
CA ASP A 89 8.12 0.08 -11.30
C ASP A 89 9.36 0.90 -11.60
N VAL A 90 10.47 0.24 -11.84
CA VAL A 90 11.72 0.95 -12.15
C VAL A 90 11.61 1.69 -13.47
N GLU A 91 11.02 1.06 -14.47
CA GLU A 91 10.94 1.61 -15.83
C GLU A 91 9.54 2.13 -16.09
N LEU A 92 9.42 3.44 -16.16
CA LEU A 92 8.17 4.08 -16.60
C LEU A 92 8.38 4.57 -18.02
N ILE A 93 7.30 5.04 -18.66
CA ILE A 93 7.42 5.54 -20.02
C ILE A 93 8.36 6.73 -20.02
N ARG A 94 9.50 6.57 -20.70
CA ARG A 94 10.50 7.62 -20.91
C ARG A 94 11.15 8.15 -19.64
N GLU A 95 11.02 7.45 -18.52
CA GLU A 95 11.64 7.93 -17.29
C GLU A 95 11.83 6.77 -16.32
N LYS A 96 12.69 6.99 -15.36
CA LYS A 96 12.92 6.05 -14.26
C LYS A 96 12.24 6.59 -13.00
N SER A 97 11.91 5.69 -12.10
CA SER A 97 11.18 6.07 -10.88
C SER A 97 12.08 6.47 -9.73
N PHE A 98 13.37 6.70 -9.96
CA PHE A 98 14.32 6.92 -8.86
C PHE A 98 14.08 8.21 -8.10
N ALA A 99 13.54 9.26 -8.74
CA ALA A 99 13.20 10.48 -8.03
C ALA A 99 12.09 10.22 -6.99
N ILE A 100 11.18 9.30 -7.31
CA ILE A 100 10.15 8.90 -6.36
C ILE A 100 10.78 8.15 -5.20
N ALA A 101 11.71 7.24 -5.49
CA ALA A 101 12.40 6.49 -4.46
C ALA A 101 13.16 7.41 -3.51
N GLU A 102 13.82 8.44 -4.04
CA GLU A 102 14.52 9.43 -3.22
C GLU A 102 13.55 10.14 -2.28
N ARG A 103 12.38 10.51 -2.80
CA ARG A 103 11.39 11.22 -2.00
C ARG A 103 10.83 10.32 -0.89
N LEU A 104 10.52 9.08 -1.22
CA LEU A 104 10.02 8.15 -0.23
C LEU A 104 11.06 7.87 0.85
N ALA A 105 12.31 7.71 0.44
CA ALA A 105 13.40 7.49 1.40
C ALA A 105 13.55 8.69 2.34
N ALA A 106 13.45 9.91 1.81
CA ALA A 106 13.55 11.12 2.62
C ALA A 106 12.42 11.23 3.63
N LEU A 107 11.27 10.64 3.33
CA LEU A 107 10.10 10.64 4.22
C LEU A 107 10.03 9.38 5.09
N ASP A 108 11.02 8.50 5.01
CA ASP A 108 11.06 7.23 5.73
C ASP A 108 9.87 6.33 5.40
N ILE A 109 9.40 6.38 4.15
CA ILE A 109 8.31 5.53 3.70
C ILE A 109 8.91 4.30 3.04
N PRO A 110 8.57 3.10 3.51
CA PRO A 110 9.11 1.88 2.90
C PRO A 110 8.55 1.67 1.50
N PHE A 111 9.39 1.12 0.63
CA PHE A 111 8.98 0.83 -0.73
C PHE A 111 9.78 -0.34 -1.28
N VAL A 112 9.30 -0.92 -2.36
CA VAL A 112 10.00 -2.00 -3.06
C VAL A 112 9.98 -1.67 -4.54
N PHE A 113 11.10 -1.93 -5.21
CA PHE A 113 11.17 -1.79 -6.66
C PHE A 113 10.54 -3.02 -7.32
N VAL A 114 9.84 -2.79 -8.41
CA VAL A 114 9.33 -3.86 -9.26
C VAL A 114 10.10 -3.77 -10.57
N THR A 115 10.78 -4.83 -10.94
CA THR A 115 11.69 -4.80 -12.09
C THR A 115 11.26 -5.78 -13.15
N GLY A 116 11.39 -5.37 -14.41
CA GLY A 116 11.30 -6.29 -15.52
C GLY A 116 12.66 -6.91 -15.80
N TYR A 117 12.73 -7.74 -16.82
CA TYR A 117 13.96 -8.41 -17.18
C TYR A 117 15.05 -7.37 -17.50
N GLY A 118 16.17 -7.46 -16.83
CA GLY A 118 17.31 -6.58 -17.06
C GLY A 118 17.24 -5.23 -16.39
N ALA A 119 16.08 -4.84 -15.85
CA ALA A 119 15.92 -3.49 -15.30
C ALA A 119 16.69 -3.29 -14.00
N GLU A 120 16.97 -4.36 -13.28
CA GLU A 120 17.67 -4.24 -12.00
C GLU A 120 19.09 -3.70 -12.16
N THR A 121 19.68 -3.79 -13.35
CA THR A 121 21.03 -3.28 -13.56
C THR A 121 21.08 -1.76 -13.59
N SER A 122 19.93 -1.09 -13.71
CA SER A 122 19.88 0.37 -13.76
C SER A 122 19.63 1.00 -12.40
N ILE A 123 19.47 0.21 -11.34
CA ILE A 123 19.19 0.76 -10.01
C ILE A 123 20.45 1.40 -9.44
N PRO A 124 20.37 2.68 -9.01
CA PRO A 124 21.54 3.37 -8.46
C PRO A 124 22.09 2.67 -7.20
N PRO A 125 23.40 2.81 -6.96
CA PRO A 125 24.02 2.15 -5.80
C PRO A 125 23.37 2.47 -4.46
N GLN A 126 22.84 3.68 -4.28
CA GLN A 126 22.22 4.05 -3.02
C GLN A 126 20.96 3.23 -2.71
N PHE A 127 20.38 2.61 -3.73
CA PHE A 127 19.20 1.75 -3.55
C PHE A 127 19.51 0.28 -3.73
N ALA A 128 20.80 -0.09 -3.86
CA ALA A 128 21.17 -1.46 -4.18
C ALA A 128 20.69 -2.48 -3.14
N ALA A 129 20.61 -2.05 -1.88
CA ALA A 129 20.17 -2.95 -0.80
C ALA A 129 18.66 -2.98 -0.62
N ARG A 130 17.92 -2.15 -1.32
CA ARG A 130 16.47 -2.13 -1.20
C ARG A 130 15.87 -3.41 -1.78
N PRO A 131 14.80 -3.93 -1.16
CA PRO A 131 14.15 -5.12 -1.72
C PRO A 131 13.54 -4.82 -3.08
N ARG A 132 13.47 -5.85 -3.87
CA ARG A 132 12.89 -5.73 -5.21
C ARG A 132 12.12 -7.00 -5.56
N LEU A 133 11.12 -6.83 -6.41
CA LEU A 133 10.31 -7.91 -6.94
C LEU A 133 10.53 -7.95 -8.45
N GLN A 134 10.68 -9.13 -9.00
CA GLN A 134 10.84 -9.28 -10.44
C GLN A 134 9.52 -9.68 -11.08
N LYS A 135 9.18 -9.03 -12.19
CA LYS A 135 7.97 -9.36 -12.95
C LYS A 135 8.20 -10.61 -13.76
N PRO A 136 7.23 -11.50 -13.84
CA PRO A 136 5.99 -11.51 -13.08
C PRO A 136 6.28 -11.99 -11.65
N CYS A 137 5.71 -11.32 -10.65
CA CYS A 137 5.93 -11.74 -9.28
C CYS A 137 4.73 -12.52 -8.76
N SER A 138 5.02 -13.50 -7.90
CA SER A 138 3.97 -14.31 -7.30
C SER A 138 3.28 -13.51 -6.20
N SER A 139 2.06 -13.95 -5.85
CA SER A 139 1.35 -13.33 -4.74
C SER A 139 2.10 -13.54 -3.43
N ASP A 140 2.76 -14.69 -3.26
CA ASP A 140 3.54 -14.94 -2.05
C ASP A 140 4.71 -13.96 -1.93
N ALA A 141 5.41 -13.69 -3.01
CA ALA A 141 6.53 -12.75 -3.00
C ALA A 141 6.04 -11.33 -2.71
N LEU A 142 4.92 -10.95 -3.31
CA LEU A 142 4.34 -9.64 -3.08
C LEU A 142 3.91 -9.46 -1.64
N GLU A 143 3.20 -10.45 -1.10
CA GLU A 143 2.75 -10.38 0.29
C GLU A 143 3.93 -10.33 1.24
N ALA A 144 4.96 -11.12 0.98
CA ALA A 144 6.16 -11.11 1.83
C ALA A 144 6.82 -9.74 1.84
N ALA A 145 6.86 -9.07 0.69
CA ALA A 145 7.43 -7.73 0.61
C ALA A 145 6.66 -6.73 1.46
N LEU A 146 5.33 -6.83 1.46
CA LEU A 146 4.50 -5.95 2.27
C LEU A 146 4.73 -6.19 3.76
N GLN A 147 4.86 -7.45 4.15
CA GLN A 147 5.03 -7.80 5.56
C GLN A 147 6.42 -7.46 6.08
N ALA A 148 7.41 -7.43 5.21
CA ALA A 148 8.78 -7.14 5.60
C ALA A 148 9.07 -5.63 5.71
N ARG A 149 8.08 -4.79 5.44
CA ARG A 149 8.29 -3.35 5.29
C ARG A 149 8.89 -2.66 6.52
N GLY A 150 8.70 -3.25 7.68
CA GLY A 150 9.23 -2.67 8.91
C GLY A 150 10.55 -3.23 9.36
N ALA A 151 11.09 -4.16 8.59
CA ALA A 151 12.32 -4.84 8.96
C ALA A 151 13.56 -3.99 8.68
#